data_39c63ee4f9b5bfdee66e7a044f82387a
#
_entry.id   39c63ee4f9b5bfdee66e7a044f82387a
#
_cell.length_a   1.000
_cell.length_b   1.000
_cell.length_c   1.000
_cell.angle_alpha   90.00
_cell.angle_beta   90.00
_cell.angle_gamma   90.00
#
_symmetry.space_group_name_H-M   'P 1'
#
loop_
_entity.id
_entity.type
_entity.pdbx_description
1 polymer ?
#
loop_
_entity_poly.entity_id
_entity_poly.type
_entity_poly.pdbx_seq_one_letter_code
_entity_poly.pdbx_strand_id
1 'polypeptide(L)'
;MNFYRAFSLLLYKTKINMIENILANLKIERLNPMQEASIDAWKEGKDLILLSPTGSGKTLAYLLPLVQSLKPGITGVQAIVLVPSRELALQIDQVFKSMNTPFKAVSCYGGRPAMEEHRTIKGVQPSVIIGTPGRMNDHLSKQNFDADTVSILIIDEFDKCLEFGFQEEMATVIGQLPGLQRRFLLSATDAEEIPQFTGLNKTIKLNFLNPEEQLTQRLHLYKVLSPEKDKLETLYKLLCTLGSQSTLVFCNHRESVERVGKYLQSKKFQCGIFHGGMEQDDRERSLYKFRNGSCHVLISTDLAARGLDIPEIENVVHYHLPANEHDYTHRNGRTARWEAEGNSYVILHAEETLPGYIADEPEEFILPQVPPKPSLPEYVTLYIGKGKKDKINKIDIVGFLFKKGNLNKDEIGRIDVKDHYSFAAVSRKKIKQTLNLIRNEKIKGIKTLIEEAK
;
A
#
# COMPACT_ATOMS: atom_id res chain seq x y z
N MET A 1 41.40 -16.66 21.71
CA MET A 1 40.45 -15.59 22.07
C MET A 1 40.39 -14.43 21.06
N ASN A 2 41.42 -14.13 20.28
CA ASN A 2 41.43 -13.03 19.31
C ASN A 2 40.68 -13.26 17.99
N PHE A 3 40.63 -14.50 17.49
CA PHE A 3 39.96 -14.81 16.22
C PHE A 3 38.45 -14.65 16.26
N TYR A 4 37.78 -15.05 17.34
CA TYR A 4 36.35 -14.87 17.55
C TYR A 4 35.97 -13.39 17.69
N ARG A 5 36.81 -12.57 18.32
CA ARG A 5 36.59 -11.13 18.44
C ARG A 5 36.74 -10.40 17.10
N ALA A 6 37.77 -10.78 16.30
CA ALA A 6 37.98 -10.21 14.98
C ALA A 6 36.86 -10.60 13.99
N PHE A 7 36.42 -11.86 14.03
CA PHE A 7 35.32 -12.33 13.17
C PHE A 7 33.96 -11.69 13.58
N SER A 8 33.69 -11.52 14.87
CA SER A 8 32.49 -10.80 15.37
C SER A 8 32.49 -9.33 14.95
N LEU A 9 33.65 -8.66 15.03
CA LEU A 9 33.82 -7.27 14.57
C LEU A 9 33.65 -7.12 13.05
N LEU A 10 34.14 -8.08 12.28
CA LEU A 10 33.95 -8.08 10.82
C LEU A 10 32.50 -8.26 10.42
N LEU A 11 31.81 -9.20 11.06
CA LEU A 11 30.36 -9.42 10.88
C LEU A 11 29.53 -8.19 11.30
N TYR A 12 29.89 -7.55 12.38
CA TYR A 12 29.24 -6.33 12.86
C TYR A 12 29.43 -5.16 11.87
N LYS A 13 30.66 -4.94 11.39
CA LYS A 13 30.92 -3.93 10.35
C LYS A 13 30.18 -4.21 9.06
N THR A 14 30.10 -5.47 8.63
CA THR A 14 29.39 -5.88 7.40
C THR A 14 27.87 -5.59 7.54
N LYS A 15 27.28 -5.81 8.73
CA LYS A 15 25.88 -5.54 9.00
C LYS A 15 25.55 -4.05 9.08
N ILE A 16 26.45 -3.23 9.63
CA ILE A 16 26.30 -1.75 9.63
C ILE A 16 26.36 -1.23 8.20
N ASN A 17 27.38 -1.60 7.43
CA ASN A 17 27.50 -1.18 6.03
C ASN A 17 26.29 -1.60 5.19
N MET A 18 25.64 -2.73 5.54
CA MET A 18 24.42 -3.16 4.85
C MET A 18 23.25 -2.19 5.10
N ILE A 19 23.02 -1.75 6.35
CA ILE A 19 21.96 -0.78 6.66
C ILE A 19 22.21 0.55 5.98
N GLU A 20 23.43 1.08 6.04
CA GLU A 20 23.81 2.34 5.40
C GLU A 20 23.55 2.30 3.88
N ASN A 21 23.94 1.20 3.22
CA ASN A 21 23.66 1.00 1.81
C ASN A 21 22.17 0.93 1.50
N ILE A 22 21.38 0.26 2.35
CA ILE A 22 19.92 0.18 2.19
C ILE A 22 19.30 1.58 2.31
N LEU A 23 19.68 2.36 3.33
CA LEU A 23 19.18 3.71 3.53
C LEU A 23 19.51 4.62 2.34
N ALA A 24 20.74 4.53 1.82
CA ALA A 24 21.16 5.26 0.63
C ALA A 24 20.32 4.88 -0.60
N ASN A 25 20.07 3.57 -0.83
CA ASN A 25 19.23 3.09 -1.93
C ASN A 25 17.78 3.57 -1.83
N LEU A 26 17.26 3.66 -0.61
CA LEU A 26 15.90 4.13 -0.31
C LEU A 26 15.80 5.65 -0.21
N LYS A 27 16.95 6.37 -0.25
CA LYS A 27 17.04 7.84 -0.05
C LYS A 27 16.52 8.29 1.31
N ILE A 28 16.80 7.53 2.34
CA ILE A 28 16.45 7.82 3.73
C ILE A 28 17.72 8.30 4.43
N GLU A 29 17.65 9.47 5.05
CA GLU A 29 18.81 10.07 5.73
C GLU A 29 19.10 9.41 7.08
N ARG A 30 18.06 9.07 7.84
CA ARG A 30 18.17 8.46 9.15
C ARG A 30 16.97 7.57 9.50
N LEU A 31 17.19 6.61 10.35
CA LEU A 31 16.13 5.82 10.97
C LEU A 31 15.34 6.66 11.96
N ASN A 32 14.07 6.34 12.13
CA ASN A 32 13.27 6.90 13.21
C ASN A 32 13.43 6.06 14.51
N PRO A 33 13.04 6.59 15.70
CA PRO A 33 13.23 5.90 16.97
C PRO A 33 12.59 4.50 17.04
N MET A 34 11.45 4.30 16.40
CA MET A 34 10.78 3.02 16.33
C MET A 34 11.59 1.98 15.53
N GLN A 35 12.17 2.38 14.40
CA GLN A 35 12.99 1.52 13.55
C GLN A 35 14.29 1.12 14.29
N GLU A 36 14.94 2.07 14.98
CA GLU A 36 16.12 1.79 15.81
C GLU A 36 15.79 0.82 16.94
N ALA A 37 14.72 1.09 17.69
CA ALA A 37 14.27 0.23 18.78
C ALA A 37 13.94 -1.19 18.31
N SER A 38 13.33 -1.33 17.12
CA SER A 38 13.01 -2.63 16.52
C SER A 38 14.27 -3.43 16.16
N ILE A 39 15.28 -2.76 15.60
CA ILE A 39 16.57 -3.40 15.27
C ILE A 39 17.27 -3.87 16.56
N ASP A 40 17.24 -3.05 17.61
CA ASP A 40 17.92 -3.38 18.86
C ASP A 40 17.20 -4.51 19.61
N ALA A 41 15.87 -4.44 19.72
CA ALA A 41 15.08 -5.50 20.33
C ALA A 41 15.22 -6.84 19.59
N TRP A 42 15.32 -6.81 18.24
CA TRP A 42 15.53 -8.02 17.45
C TRP A 42 16.83 -8.73 17.77
N LYS A 43 17.91 -8.02 18.15
CA LYS A 43 19.20 -8.60 18.54
C LYS A 43 19.12 -9.46 19.79
N GLU A 44 18.11 -9.25 20.65
CA GLU A 44 17.94 -10.05 21.87
C GLU A 44 17.50 -11.49 21.62
N GLY A 45 17.13 -11.85 20.41
CA GLY A 45 16.76 -13.24 20.08
C GLY A 45 15.35 -13.63 20.51
N LYS A 46 14.51 -12.69 20.92
CA LYS A 46 13.12 -12.87 21.37
C LYS A 46 12.12 -12.59 20.27
N ASP A 47 10.88 -13.05 20.41
CA ASP A 47 9.78 -12.64 19.58
C ASP A 47 9.45 -11.16 19.84
N LEU A 48 8.97 -10.44 18.80
CA LEU A 48 8.63 -9.03 18.91
C LEU A 48 7.16 -8.78 18.61
N ILE A 49 6.60 -7.82 19.34
CA ILE A 49 5.35 -7.15 19.03
C ILE A 49 5.65 -5.67 18.88
N LEU A 50 5.31 -5.09 17.75
CA LEU A 50 5.44 -3.67 17.49
C LEU A 50 4.06 -3.04 17.30
N LEU A 51 3.71 -2.16 18.20
CA LEU A 51 2.51 -1.35 18.11
C LEU A 51 2.89 0.04 17.60
N SER A 52 2.33 0.45 16.48
CA SER A 52 2.63 1.75 15.88
C SER A 52 1.57 2.15 14.86
N PRO A 53 1.23 3.45 14.73
CA PRO A 53 0.24 3.93 13.78
C PRO A 53 0.54 3.54 12.33
N THR A 54 -0.48 3.57 11.49
CA THR A 54 -0.30 3.41 10.04
C THR A 54 0.53 4.58 9.49
N GLY A 55 1.48 4.26 8.58
CA GLY A 55 2.34 5.29 7.98
C GLY A 55 3.60 5.65 8.76
N SER A 56 3.82 5.09 9.95
CA SER A 56 4.99 5.35 10.81
C SER A 56 6.31 4.77 10.31
N GLY A 57 6.30 4.02 9.19
CA GLY A 57 7.50 3.35 8.66
C GLY A 57 7.72 1.93 9.20
N LYS A 58 6.67 1.24 9.68
CA LYS A 58 6.70 -0.14 10.17
C LYS A 58 7.40 -1.12 9.23
N THR A 59 7.20 -0.95 7.92
CA THR A 59 7.80 -1.85 6.93
C THR A 59 9.31 -1.94 7.05
N LEU A 60 10.00 -0.83 7.24
CA LEU A 60 11.44 -0.83 7.47
C LEU A 60 11.82 -1.32 8.86
N ALA A 61 10.98 -1.09 9.88
CA ALA A 61 11.22 -1.54 11.23
C ALA A 61 11.40 -3.06 11.35
N TYR A 62 10.77 -3.83 10.46
CA TYR A 62 10.97 -5.29 10.41
C TYR A 62 11.83 -5.76 9.24
N LEU A 63 11.82 -5.11 8.07
CA LEU A 63 12.63 -5.54 6.94
C LEU A 63 14.13 -5.38 7.21
N LEU A 64 14.55 -4.34 7.93
CA LEU A 64 15.96 -4.15 8.26
C LEU A 64 16.51 -5.27 9.15
N PRO A 65 15.93 -5.59 10.31
CA PRO A 65 16.39 -6.71 11.12
C PRO A 65 16.18 -8.07 10.43
N LEU A 66 15.14 -8.23 9.62
CA LEU A 66 14.93 -9.43 8.81
C LEU A 66 16.13 -9.68 7.90
N VAL A 67 16.48 -8.70 7.05
CA VAL A 67 17.59 -8.85 6.08
C VAL A 67 18.92 -9.12 6.78
N GLN A 68 19.17 -8.50 7.95
CA GLN A 68 20.35 -8.78 8.76
C GLN A 68 20.40 -10.22 9.33
N SER A 69 19.23 -10.87 9.42
CA SER A 69 19.11 -12.24 9.96
C SER A 69 19.19 -13.32 8.88
N LEU A 70 18.92 -12.97 7.63
CA LEU A 70 19.04 -13.89 6.51
C LEU A 70 20.49 -14.35 6.32
N LYS A 71 20.67 -15.60 6.01
CA LYS A 71 21.99 -16.23 5.85
C LYS A 71 22.31 -16.36 4.36
N PRO A 72 23.38 -15.74 3.87
CA PRO A 72 23.85 -15.96 2.50
C PRO A 72 24.23 -17.43 2.28
N GLY A 73 23.98 -17.95 1.09
CA GLY A 73 24.33 -19.33 0.72
C GLY A 73 23.34 -20.41 1.15
N ILE A 74 22.32 -20.07 1.95
CA ILE A 74 21.20 -20.99 2.19
C ILE A 74 20.23 -20.89 1.01
N THR A 75 20.04 -22.01 0.31
CA THR A 75 19.01 -22.15 -0.72
C THR A 75 17.69 -22.47 -0.06
N GLY A 76 16.64 -21.72 -0.41
CA GLY A 76 15.29 -21.91 0.14
C GLY A 76 14.76 -20.69 0.87
N VAL A 77 13.50 -20.80 1.27
CA VAL A 77 12.76 -19.73 1.94
C VAL A 77 13.14 -19.70 3.41
N GLN A 78 13.75 -18.63 3.86
CA GLN A 78 14.18 -18.46 5.26
C GLN A 78 13.16 -17.66 6.08
N ALA A 79 12.30 -16.86 5.42
CA ALA A 79 11.30 -16.06 6.08
C ALA A 79 10.00 -15.94 5.29
N ILE A 80 8.91 -15.84 6.02
CA ILE A 80 7.57 -15.54 5.49
C ILE A 80 7.08 -14.24 6.12
N VAL A 81 6.50 -13.36 5.28
CA VAL A 81 5.80 -12.16 5.70
C VAL A 81 4.33 -12.32 5.33
N LEU A 82 3.45 -12.46 6.32
CA LEU A 82 2.00 -12.50 6.13
C LEU A 82 1.42 -11.10 6.19
N VAL A 83 0.47 -10.84 5.29
CA VAL A 83 -0.21 -9.55 5.17
C VAL A 83 -1.69 -9.75 4.82
N PRO A 84 -2.60 -8.87 5.26
CA PRO A 84 -4.04 -9.03 5.04
C PRO A 84 -4.47 -8.77 3.59
N SER A 85 -3.65 -8.11 2.76
CA SER A 85 -4.05 -7.69 1.42
C SER A 85 -2.96 -7.92 0.37
N ARG A 86 -3.41 -8.09 -0.88
CA ARG A 86 -2.55 -8.23 -2.07
C ARG A 86 -1.71 -7.00 -2.31
N GLU A 87 -2.32 -5.84 -2.11
CA GLU A 87 -1.71 -4.53 -2.32
C GLU A 87 -0.55 -4.31 -1.36
N LEU A 88 -0.74 -4.69 -0.09
CA LEU A 88 0.32 -4.60 0.91
C LEU A 88 1.45 -5.59 0.59
N ALA A 89 1.14 -6.81 0.13
CA ALA A 89 2.18 -7.76 -0.31
C ALA A 89 3.04 -7.18 -1.44
N LEU A 90 2.41 -6.56 -2.44
CA LEU A 90 3.12 -5.92 -3.56
C LEU A 90 3.95 -4.72 -3.12
N GLN A 91 3.44 -3.93 -2.19
CA GLN A 91 4.14 -2.77 -1.63
C GLN A 91 5.40 -3.20 -0.90
N ILE A 92 5.31 -4.19 -0.01
CA ILE A 92 6.45 -4.70 0.75
C ILE A 92 7.49 -5.32 -0.19
N ASP A 93 7.05 -6.09 -1.20
CA ASP A 93 7.94 -6.66 -2.22
C ASP A 93 8.70 -5.57 -2.99
N GLN A 94 8.03 -4.47 -3.32
CA GLN A 94 8.67 -3.33 -3.97
C GLN A 94 9.70 -2.65 -3.05
N VAL A 95 9.38 -2.43 -1.77
CA VAL A 95 10.33 -1.89 -0.78
C VAL A 95 11.52 -2.82 -0.64
N PHE A 96 11.30 -4.13 -0.48
CA PHE A 96 12.37 -5.12 -0.35
C PHE A 96 13.31 -5.11 -1.56
N LYS A 97 12.77 -5.06 -2.77
CA LYS A 97 13.58 -4.95 -4.00
C LYS A 97 14.35 -3.63 -4.08
N SER A 98 13.76 -2.53 -3.61
CA SER A 98 14.40 -1.22 -3.59
C SER A 98 15.57 -1.13 -2.59
N MET A 99 15.58 -1.98 -1.56
CA MET A 99 16.70 -2.11 -0.62
C MET A 99 17.98 -2.60 -1.32
N ASN A 100 17.85 -3.24 -2.48
CA ASN A 100 18.97 -3.74 -3.32
C ASN A 100 19.95 -4.62 -2.55
N THR A 101 19.42 -5.61 -1.85
CA THR A 101 20.18 -6.61 -1.10
C THR A 101 20.49 -7.85 -1.94
N PRO A 102 21.42 -8.72 -1.55
CA PRO A 102 21.69 -9.98 -2.25
C PRO A 102 20.54 -11.00 -2.16
N PHE A 103 19.59 -10.77 -1.27
CA PHE A 103 18.46 -11.66 -1.06
C PHE A 103 17.31 -11.33 -2.03
N LYS A 104 16.52 -12.36 -2.36
CA LYS A 104 15.37 -12.21 -3.26
C LYS A 104 14.07 -12.43 -2.49
N ALA A 105 13.04 -11.66 -2.85
CA ALA A 105 11.68 -11.87 -2.36
C ALA A 105 10.73 -12.16 -3.52
N VAL A 106 9.66 -12.90 -3.22
CA VAL A 106 8.53 -13.15 -4.14
C VAL A 106 7.24 -12.86 -3.40
N SER A 107 6.33 -12.13 -4.04
CA SER A 107 4.99 -11.89 -3.52
C SER A 107 4.00 -12.94 -4.02
N CYS A 108 3.20 -13.52 -3.09
CA CYS A 108 2.21 -14.57 -3.34
C CYS A 108 0.84 -14.13 -2.79
N TYR A 109 -0.16 -13.98 -3.66
CA TYR A 109 -1.49 -13.49 -3.27
C TYR A 109 -2.59 -13.99 -4.20
N GLY A 110 -3.82 -14.06 -3.71
CA GLY A 110 -4.97 -14.51 -4.50
C GLY A 110 -5.28 -13.60 -5.70
N GLY A 111 -6.03 -14.12 -6.69
CA GLY A 111 -6.43 -13.39 -7.90
C GLY A 111 -5.49 -13.58 -9.10
N ARG A 112 -4.46 -14.42 -8.95
CA ARG A 112 -3.60 -14.90 -10.05
C ARG A 112 -3.57 -16.42 -10.04
N PRO A 113 -3.28 -17.07 -11.20
CA PRO A 113 -3.10 -18.51 -11.23
C PRO A 113 -1.95 -18.95 -10.32
N ALA A 114 -2.22 -19.85 -9.36
CA ALA A 114 -1.20 -20.34 -8.41
C ALA A 114 0.00 -21.00 -9.11
N MET A 115 -0.21 -21.56 -10.28
CA MET A 115 0.84 -22.17 -11.09
C MET A 115 1.91 -21.17 -11.55
N GLU A 116 1.55 -19.92 -11.81
CA GLU A 116 2.53 -18.89 -12.19
C GLU A 116 3.42 -18.52 -10.99
N GLU A 117 2.82 -18.41 -9.81
CA GLU A 117 3.58 -18.16 -8.59
C GLU A 117 4.50 -19.33 -8.25
N HIS A 118 4.02 -20.56 -8.39
CA HIS A 118 4.86 -21.77 -8.22
C HIS A 118 6.08 -21.76 -9.15
N ARG A 119 5.90 -21.46 -10.44
CA ARG A 119 7.01 -21.33 -11.40
C ARG A 119 7.96 -20.20 -11.00
N THR A 120 7.43 -19.10 -10.48
CA THR A 120 8.23 -17.96 -10.03
C THR A 120 9.06 -18.33 -8.80
N ILE A 121 8.48 -18.97 -7.79
CA ILE A 121 9.19 -19.46 -6.59
C ILE A 121 10.33 -20.39 -7.01
N LYS A 122 10.03 -21.39 -7.86
CA LYS A 122 11.03 -22.34 -8.33
C LYS A 122 12.15 -21.70 -9.15
N GLY A 123 11.83 -20.71 -10.00
CA GLY A 123 12.83 -20.03 -10.86
C GLY A 123 13.66 -18.99 -10.11
N VAL A 124 13.06 -18.27 -9.16
CA VAL A 124 13.73 -17.18 -8.42
C VAL A 124 14.51 -17.72 -7.24
N GLN A 125 14.04 -18.82 -6.61
CA GLN A 125 14.56 -19.38 -5.34
C GLN A 125 14.66 -18.28 -4.27
N PRO A 126 13.53 -17.68 -3.83
CA PRO A 126 13.55 -16.54 -2.94
C PRO A 126 13.98 -16.93 -1.53
N SER A 127 14.65 -16.02 -0.83
CA SER A 127 14.91 -16.13 0.61
C SER A 127 13.70 -15.69 1.45
N VAL A 128 12.80 -14.88 0.87
CA VAL A 128 11.62 -14.34 1.55
C VAL A 128 10.38 -14.51 0.66
N ILE A 129 9.28 -14.99 1.24
CA ILE A 129 7.97 -14.97 0.59
C ILE A 129 7.08 -13.98 1.36
N ILE A 130 6.43 -13.08 0.62
CA ILE A 130 5.50 -12.08 1.16
C ILE A 130 4.13 -12.44 0.62
N GLY A 131 3.14 -12.72 1.49
CA GLY A 131 1.86 -13.19 0.96
C GLY A 131 0.67 -13.07 1.89
N THR A 132 -0.52 -13.31 1.32
CA THR A 132 -1.76 -13.41 2.09
C THR A 132 -1.91 -14.79 2.71
N PRO A 133 -2.53 -14.93 3.91
CA PRO A 133 -2.60 -16.19 4.64
C PRO A 133 -3.15 -17.35 3.82
N GLY A 134 -4.29 -17.20 3.14
CA GLY A 134 -4.90 -18.25 2.33
C GLY A 134 -4.01 -18.70 1.16
N ARG A 135 -3.29 -17.78 0.49
CA ARG A 135 -2.35 -18.16 -0.58
C ARG A 135 -1.10 -18.84 -0.05
N MET A 136 -0.65 -18.46 1.14
CA MET A 136 0.48 -19.12 1.79
C MET A 136 0.14 -20.57 2.15
N ASN A 137 -1.07 -20.82 2.67
CA ASN A 137 -1.56 -22.18 2.91
C ASN A 137 -1.58 -23.03 1.63
N ASP A 138 -2.02 -22.47 0.50
CA ASP A 138 -2.02 -23.16 -0.79
C ASP A 138 -0.59 -23.58 -1.21
N HIS A 139 0.41 -22.70 -1.04
CA HIS A 139 1.80 -23.00 -1.38
C HIS A 139 2.42 -24.02 -0.42
N LEU A 140 2.17 -23.93 0.88
CA LEU A 140 2.67 -24.89 1.89
C LEU A 140 2.05 -26.26 1.68
N SER A 141 0.73 -26.34 1.51
CA SER A 141 0.02 -27.62 1.27
C SER A 141 0.48 -28.33 -0.01
N LYS A 142 0.89 -27.56 -1.03
CA LYS A 142 1.43 -28.09 -2.30
C LYS A 142 2.95 -28.30 -2.26
N GLN A 143 3.61 -28.03 -1.15
CA GLN A 143 5.06 -28.14 -0.98
C GLN A 143 5.86 -27.41 -2.09
N ASN A 144 5.42 -26.20 -2.43
CA ASN A 144 6.04 -25.40 -3.48
C ASN A 144 7.42 -24.85 -3.07
N PHE A 145 7.74 -24.89 -1.79
CA PHE A 145 9.05 -24.64 -1.18
C PHE A 145 9.18 -25.47 0.10
N ASP A 146 10.39 -25.63 0.57
CA ASP A 146 10.69 -26.37 1.79
C ASP A 146 10.34 -25.54 3.03
N ALA A 147 9.36 -26.01 3.80
CA ALA A 147 8.88 -25.35 5.02
C ALA A 147 9.89 -25.46 6.18
N ASP A 148 10.76 -26.47 6.20
CA ASP A 148 11.75 -26.71 7.26
C ASP A 148 12.83 -25.60 7.28
N THR A 149 13.06 -24.94 6.15
CA THR A 149 14.04 -23.85 6.04
C THR A 149 13.53 -22.52 6.57
N VAL A 150 12.21 -22.39 6.82
CA VAL A 150 11.57 -21.16 7.30
C VAL A 150 11.79 -21.02 8.79
N SER A 151 12.61 -20.07 9.20
CA SER A 151 12.94 -19.78 10.59
C SER A 151 12.34 -18.50 11.16
N ILE A 152 11.84 -17.61 10.29
CA ILE A 152 11.31 -16.29 10.67
C ILE A 152 9.91 -16.12 10.08
N LEU A 153 8.97 -15.70 10.92
CA LEU A 153 7.63 -15.29 10.51
C LEU A 153 7.38 -13.86 10.94
N ILE A 154 6.90 -13.05 10.00
CA ILE A 154 6.44 -11.68 10.25
C ILE A 154 4.97 -11.62 9.88
N ILE A 155 4.15 -10.99 10.72
CA ILE A 155 2.74 -10.73 10.42
C ILE A 155 2.53 -9.21 10.52
N ASP A 156 2.41 -8.57 9.37
CA ASP A 156 2.14 -7.13 9.28
C ASP A 156 0.63 -6.88 9.23
N GLU A 157 0.18 -5.80 9.86
CA GLU A 157 -1.23 -5.50 10.09
C GLU A 157 -1.97 -6.71 10.74
N PHE A 158 -1.40 -7.23 11.83
CA PHE A 158 -1.93 -8.42 12.53
C PHE A 158 -3.38 -8.23 12.99
N ASP A 159 -3.71 -7.07 13.54
CA ASP A 159 -5.06 -6.66 13.91
C ASP A 159 -6.04 -6.82 12.71
N LYS A 160 -5.60 -6.45 11.53
CA LYS A 160 -6.39 -6.59 10.30
C LYS A 160 -6.52 -8.02 9.83
N CYS A 161 -5.46 -8.80 9.96
CA CYS A 161 -5.55 -10.24 9.67
C CYS A 161 -6.60 -10.93 10.53
N LEU A 162 -6.73 -10.54 11.80
CA LEU A 162 -7.76 -11.06 12.70
C LEU A 162 -9.16 -10.54 12.31
N GLU A 163 -9.29 -9.24 12.07
CA GLU A 163 -10.57 -8.61 11.69
C GLU A 163 -11.16 -9.20 10.40
N PHE A 164 -10.30 -9.58 9.46
CA PHE A 164 -10.73 -10.21 8.20
C PHE A 164 -11.02 -11.70 8.32
N GLY A 165 -10.91 -12.26 9.53
CA GLY A 165 -11.17 -13.64 9.80
C GLY A 165 -10.08 -14.61 9.35
N PHE A 166 -8.84 -14.13 9.11
CA PHE A 166 -7.72 -14.98 8.71
C PHE A 166 -7.07 -15.74 9.86
N GLN A 167 -7.74 -15.84 11.00
CA GLN A 167 -7.20 -16.52 12.19
C GLN A 167 -6.87 -17.99 11.92
N GLU A 168 -7.78 -18.73 11.29
CA GLU A 168 -7.60 -20.15 10.97
C GLU A 168 -6.49 -20.37 9.95
N GLU A 169 -6.46 -19.51 8.91
CA GLU A 169 -5.41 -19.59 7.89
C GLU A 169 -4.03 -19.29 8.46
N MET A 170 -3.90 -18.28 9.32
CA MET A 170 -2.63 -17.97 10.00
C MET A 170 -2.20 -19.11 10.93
N ALA A 171 -3.13 -19.69 11.70
CA ALA A 171 -2.85 -20.84 12.55
C ALA A 171 -2.36 -22.03 11.73
N THR A 172 -2.99 -22.30 10.58
CA THR A 172 -2.60 -23.37 9.66
C THR A 172 -1.21 -23.12 9.07
N VAL A 173 -0.89 -21.88 8.66
CA VAL A 173 0.46 -21.53 8.18
C VAL A 173 1.50 -21.80 9.27
N ILE A 174 1.27 -21.31 10.48
CA ILE A 174 2.21 -21.47 11.60
C ILE A 174 2.42 -22.94 11.94
N GLY A 175 1.35 -23.73 11.95
CA GLY A 175 1.41 -25.19 12.21
C GLY A 175 2.21 -25.99 11.17
N GLN A 176 2.37 -25.45 9.95
CA GLN A 176 3.15 -26.08 8.87
C GLN A 176 4.61 -25.62 8.82
N LEU A 177 5.09 -24.84 9.79
CA LEU A 177 6.46 -24.31 9.84
C LEU A 177 7.25 -24.89 11.02
N PRO A 178 7.76 -26.13 10.93
CA PRO A 178 8.43 -26.77 12.05
C PRO A 178 9.76 -26.12 12.43
N GLY A 179 10.42 -25.45 11.48
CA GLY A 179 11.67 -24.71 11.67
C GLY A 179 11.53 -23.31 12.28
N LEU A 180 10.31 -22.88 12.62
CA LEU A 180 10.03 -21.51 13.04
C LEU A 180 10.64 -21.17 14.41
N GLN A 181 11.57 -20.22 14.42
CA GLN A 181 12.32 -19.80 15.61
C GLN A 181 11.91 -18.41 16.11
N ARG A 182 11.54 -17.50 15.21
CA ARG A 182 11.33 -16.09 15.51
C ARG A 182 10.04 -15.57 14.89
N ARG A 183 9.33 -14.76 15.64
CA ARG A 183 8.08 -14.11 15.22
C ARG A 183 8.15 -12.62 15.43
N PHE A 184 7.58 -11.85 14.51
CA PHE A 184 7.44 -10.42 14.62
C PHE A 184 6.01 -10.02 14.23
N LEU A 185 5.20 -9.62 15.21
CA LEU A 185 3.85 -9.15 14.98
C LEU A 185 3.83 -7.62 14.94
N LEU A 186 3.18 -7.06 13.94
CA LEU A 186 3.00 -5.61 13.81
C LEU A 186 1.51 -5.29 13.78
N SER A 187 1.11 -4.31 14.60
CA SER A 187 -0.28 -3.89 14.72
C SER A 187 -0.37 -2.37 14.84
N ALA A 188 -1.47 -1.82 14.34
CA ALA A 188 -1.81 -0.42 14.55
C ALA A 188 -2.68 -0.21 15.80
N THR A 189 -3.12 -1.28 16.43
CA THR A 189 -3.89 -1.28 17.68
C THR A 189 -3.30 -2.25 18.67
N ASP A 190 -3.49 -1.96 19.96
CA ASP A 190 -3.14 -2.89 21.03
C ASP A 190 -4.30 -3.88 21.21
N ALA A 191 -4.10 -5.11 20.81
CA ALA A 191 -5.07 -6.16 21.09
C ALA A 191 -5.04 -6.50 22.60
N GLU A 192 -6.20 -6.59 23.23
CA GLU A 192 -6.32 -6.96 24.66
C GLU A 192 -5.67 -8.34 24.91
N GLU A 193 -5.83 -9.28 23.97
CA GLU A 193 -5.20 -10.58 24.00
C GLU A 193 -4.64 -10.99 22.63
N ILE A 194 -3.41 -11.50 22.65
CA ILE A 194 -2.83 -12.11 21.45
C ILE A 194 -3.20 -13.59 21.42
N PRO A 195 -3.87 -14.05 20.34
CA PRO A 195 -4.31 -15.44 20.25
C PRO A 195 -3.16 -16.45 20.40
N GLN A 196 -3.42 -17.52 21.16
CA GLN A 196 -2.42 -18.55 21.48
C GLN A 196 -1.82 -19.24 20.25
N PHE A 197 -2.57 -19.29 19.12
CA PHE A 197 -2.07 -19.92 17.89
C PHE A 197 -0.80 -19.26 17.33
N THR A 198 -0.54 -17.99 17.68
CA THR A 198 0.67 -17.28 17.25
C THR A 198 1.94 -17.93 17.77
N GLY A 199 1.86 -18.69 18.86
CA GLY A 199 2.97 -19.40 19.48
C GLY A 199 4.10 -18.49 19.93
N LEU A 200 3.82 -17.22 20.26
CA LEU A 200 4.80 -16.27 20.77
C LEU A 200 5.44 -16.76 22.07
N ASN A 201 6.75 -16.61 22.17
CA ASN A 201 7.52 -17.01 23.35
C ASN A 201 8.58 -15.95 23.68
N LYS A 202 8.74 -15.62 24.97
CA LYS A 202 9.71 -14.63 25.45
C LYS A 202 9.66 -13.32 24.65
N THR A 203 8.49 -12.72 24.60
CA THR A 203 8.18 -11.59 23.72
C THR A 203 8.65 -10.26 24.30
N ILE A 204 9.16 -9.38 23.43
CA ILE A 204 9.36 -7.96 23.71
C ILE A 204 8.23 -7.19 23.02
N LYS A 205 7.53 -6.35 23.76
CA LYS A 205 6.50 -5.45 23.25
C LYS A 205 7.04 -4.04 23.16
N LEU A 206 7.12 -3.52 21.94
CA LEU A 206 7.47 -2.13 21.66
C LEU A 206 6.18 -1.36 21.38
N ASN A 207 5.87 -0.37 22.19
CA ASN A 207 4.66 0.43 22.01
C ASN A 207 5.02 1.85 21.61
N PHE A 208 4.68 2.20 20.36
CA PHE A 208 4.79 3.51 19.74
C PHE A 208 3.41 4.07 19.36
N LEU A 209 2.35 3.55 19.97
CA LEU A 209 1.02 4.13 19.88
C LEU A 209 1.00 5.30 20.86
N ASN A 210 1.15 6.52 20.38
CA ASN A 210 0.83 7.73 21.15
C ASN A 210 -0.56 8.19 20.73
N PRO A 211 -1.59 7.99 21.57
CA PRO A 211 -2.97 8.29 21.19
C PRO A 211 -3.25 9.80 21.00
N GLU A 212 -2.51 10.69 21.66
CA GLU A 212 -3.00 12.05 21.85
C GLU A 212 -2.20 13.18 21.15
N GLU A 213 -0.95 12.97 20.75
CA GLU A 213 -0.12 14.13 20.34
C GLU A 213 0.08 14.34 18.83
N GLN A 214 -0.17 13.36 17.96
CA GLN A 214 0.31 13.46 16.57
C GLN A 214 -0.77 13.59 15.50
N LEU A 215 -1.96 13.06 15.68
CA LEU A 215 -3.03 13.16 14.66
C LEU A 215 -3.91 14.38 14.87
N THR A 216 -4.26 14.72 16.10
CA THR A 216 -5.17 15.82 16.44
C THR A 216 -4.64 17.20 16.10
N GLN A 217 -3.32 17.42 16.18
CA GLN A 217 -2.73 18.74 15.92
C GLN A 217 -2.60 19.08 14.42
N ARG A 218 -2.75 18.11 13.51
CA ARG A 218 -2.51 18.30 12.08
C ARG A 218 -3.70 17.94 11.20
N LEU A 219 -4.77 17.41 11.79
CA LEU A 219 -5.97 17.02 11.10
C LEU A 219 -7.06 18.06 11.33
N HIS A 220 -7.43 18.79 10.28
CA HIS A 220 -8.58 19.68 10.32
C HIS A 220 -9.85 18.86 10.09
N LEU A 221 -10.74 18.84 11.07
CA LEU A 221 -11.97 18.09 11.02
C LEU A 221 -13.15 18.99 10.69
N TYR A 222 -13.88 18.65 9.63
CA TYR A 222 -15.04 19.40 9.16
C TYR A 222 -16.29 18.55 9.12
N LYS A 223 -17.45 19.12 9.51
CA LYS A 223 -18.77 18.57 9.25
C LYS A 223 -19.40 19.26 8.04
N VAL A 224 -19.99 18.48 7.15
CA VAL A 224 -20.70 18.95 5.96
C VAL A 224 -22.15 18.49 6.08
N LEU A 225 -23.07 19.42 6.22
CA LEU A 225 -24.49 19.11 6.40
C LEU A 225 -25.13 18.78 5.06
N SER A 226 -25.81 17.64 5.00
CA SER A 226 -26.61 17.21 3.85
C SER A 226 -28.10 17.43 4.14
N PRO A 227 -28.81 18.18 3.27
CA PRO A 227 -30.25 18.36 3.42
C PRO A 227 -31.03 17.06 3.14
N GLU A 228 -30.43 16.16 2.36
CA GLU A 228 -31.05 14.91 1.96
C GLU A 228 -30.34 13.72 2.61
N LYS A 229 -31.12 12.68 2.95
CA LYS A 229 -30.62 11.41 3.50
C LYS A 229 -29.66 10.71 2.52
N ASP A 230 -29.92 10.87 1.22
CA ASP A 230 -29.01 10.48 0.14
C ASP A 230 -27.99 11.60 -0.12
N LYS A 231 -26.84 11.48 0.49
CA LYS A 231 -25.78 12.50 0.52
C LYS A 231 -25.04 12.69 -0.83
N LEU A 232 -25.53 12.16 -1.94
CA LEU A 232 -24.83 12.17 -3.25
C LEU A 232 -24.60 13.58 -3.80
N GLU A 233 -25.63 14.43 -3.77
CA GLU A 233 -25.50 15.80 -4.26
C GLU A 233 -24.57 16.63 -3.37
N THR A 234 -24.61 16.43 -2.06
CA THR A 234 -23.73 17.08 -1.08
C THR A 234 -22.27 16.67 -1.34
N LEU A 235 -22.02 15.37 -1.53
CA LEU A 235 -20.68 14.86 -1.90
C LEU A 235 -20.19 15.48 -3.21
N TYR A 236 -21.03 15.53 -4.25
CA TYR A 236 -20.68 16.14 -5.53
C TYR A 236 -20.27 17.61 -5.37
N LYS A 237 -21.06 18.39 -4.63
CA LYS A 237 -20.74 19.80 -4.35
C LYS A 237 -19.43 19.96 -3.58
N LEU A 238 -19.21 19.12 -2.55
CA LEU A 238 -17.96 19.11 -1.79
C LEU A 238 -16.77 18.82 -2.71
N LEU A 239 -16.82 17.75 -3.50
CA LEU A 239 -15.73 17.39 -4.41
C LEU A 239 -15.45 18.45 -5.48
N CYS A 240 -16.48 19.13 -5.99
CA CYS A 240 -16.31 20.25 -6.89
C CYS A 240 -15.62 21.42 -6.19
N THR A 241 -15.92 21.66 -4.92
CA THR A 241 -15.31 22.74 -4.11
C THR A 241 -13.85 22.43 -3.78
N LEU A 242 -13.52 21.17 -3.48
CA LEU A 242 -12.14 20.71 -3.24
C LEU A 242 -11.28 20.75 -4.52
N GLY A 243 -11.89 20.71 -5.70
CA GLY A 243 -11.23 20.96 -6.98
C GLY A 243 -10.25 19.86 -7.37
N SER A 244 -8.95 20.19 -7.51
CA SER A 244 -7.90 19.27 -7.94
C SER A 244 -7.15 18.59 -6.77
N GLN A 245 -7.59 18.85 -5.55
CA GLN A 245 -6.96 18.25 -4.37
C GLN A 245 -7.20 16.73 -4.33
N SER A 246 -6.16 15.99 -3.95
CA SER A 246 -6.23 14.54 -3.81
C SER A 246 -7.20 14.15 -2.69
N THR A 247 -8.25 13.40 -3.04
CA THR A 247 -9.36 13.11 -2.13
C THR A 247 -9.69 11.63 -2.12
N LEU A 248 -9.75 11.04 -0.92
CA LEU A 248 -10.20 9.67 -0.71
C LEU A 248 -11.58 9.67 -0.04
N VAL A 249 -12.58 9.11 -0.72
CA VAL A 249 -13.95 9.03 -0.23
C VAL A 249 -14.22 7.63 0.30
N PHE A 250 -14.63 7.53 1.56
CA PHE A 250 -14.92 6.25 2.20
C PHE A 250 -16.41 5.92 2.23
N CYS A 251 -16.73 4.72 1.74
CA CYS A 251 -18.04 4.09 1.85
C CYS A 251 -17.93 2.76 2.61
N ASN A 252 -18.95 2.41 3.42
CA ASN A 252 -18.93 1.18 4.21
C ASN A 252 -19.13 -0.09 3.36
N HIS A 253 -19.80 0.02 2.19
CA HIS A 253 -20.16 -1.12 1.35
C HIS A 253 -19.73 -0.91 -0.10
N ARG A 254 -19.38 -2.00 -0.81
CA ARG A 254 -18.98 -1.98 -2.22
C ARG A 254 -20.07 -1.44 -3.15
N GLU A 255 -21.33 -1.79 -2.86
CA GLU A 255 -22.51 -1.31 -3.60
C GLU A 255 -22.61 0.21 -3.54
N SER A 256 -22.27 0.79 -2.39
CA SER A 256 -22.23 2.24 -2.19
C SER A 256 -21.10 2.89 -2.97
N VAL A 257 -19.93 2.25 -3.04
CA VAL A 257 -18.80 2.72 -3.87
C VAL A 257 -19.20 2.79 -5.33
N GLU A 258 -19.83 1.72 -5.86
CA GLU A 258 -20.29 1.69 -7.24
C GLU A 258 -21.39 2.73 -7.51
N ARG A 259 -22.34 2.88 -6.58
CA ARG A 259 -23.45 3.86 -6.68
C ARG A 259 -22.92 5.29 -6.73
N VAL A 260 -22.02 5.64 -5.81
CA VAL A 260 -21.38 6.95 -5.76
C VAL A 260 -20.58 7.19 -7.04
N GLY A 261 -19.79 6.20 -7.49
CA GLY A 261 -19.02 6.29 -8.72
C GLY A 261 -19.91 6.55 -9.95
N LYS A 262 -20.98 5.78 -10.13
CA LYS A 262 -21.96 5.97 -11.21
C LYS A 262 -22.62 7.35 -11.18
N TYR A 263 -22.99 7.81 -9.98
CA TYR A 263 -23.59 9.13 -9.82
C TYR A 263 -22.63 10.23 -10.25
N LEU A 264 -21.37 10.23 -9.77
CA LEU A 264 -20.37 11.23 -10.13
C LEU A 264 -20.06 11.18 -11.64
N GLN A 265 -19.97 10.01 -12.24
CA GLN A 265 -19.79 9.85 -13.69
C GLN A 265 -20.96 10.45 -14.49
N SER A 266 -22.22 10.30 -14.02
CA SER A 266 -23.40 10.92 -14.65
C SER A 266 -23.32 12.45 -14.65
N LYS A 267 -22.67 13.02 -13.63
CA LYS A 267 -22.37 14.45 -13.52
C LYS A 267 -21.08 14.86 -14.30
N LYS A 268 -20.49 13.96 -15.08
CA LYS A 268 -19.20 14.12 -15.79
C LYS A 268 -18.02 14.41 -14.88
N PHE A 269 -18.10 14.00 -13.61
CA PHE A 269 -17.02 14.08 -12.65
C PHE A 269 -16.09 12.86 -12.81
N GLN A 270 -14.79 13.09 -12.95
CA GLN A 270 -13.80 12.00 -13.07
C GLN A 270 -13.40 11.49 -11.69
N CYS A 271 -13.75 10.25 -11.40
CA CYS A 271 -13.36 9.55 -10.18
C CYS A 271 -12.95 8.11 -10.48
N GLY A 272 -12.09 7.56 -9.64
CA GLY A 272 -11.79 6.13 -9.57
C GLY A 272 -12.66 5.46 -8.51
N ILE A 273 -12.98 4.18 -8.72
CA ILE A 273 -13.60 3.33 -7.69
C ILE A 273 -12.63 2.21 -7.32
N PHE A 274 -12.68 1.78 -6.04
CA PHE A 274 -11.76 0.78 -5.53
C PHE A 274 -12.40 -0.05 -4.40
N HIS A 275 -12.68 -1.32 -4.67
CA HIS A 275 -13.24 -2.24 -3.68
C HIS A 275 -12.88 -3.70 -3.98
N GLY A 276 -13.05 -4.58 -2.99
CA GLY A 276 -12.63 -5.98 -3.07
C GLY A 276 -13.37 -6.84 -4.11
N GLY A 277 -14.54 -6.39 -4.61
CA GLY A 277 -15.29 -7.09 -5.65
C GLY A 277 -14.84 -6.83 -7.08
N MET A 278 -13.88 -5.91 -7.29
CA MET A 278 -13.32 -5.61 -8.62
C MET A 278 -12.29 -6.64 -9.04
N GLU A 279 -12.16 -6.86 -10.35
CA GLU A 279 -11.04 -7.61 -10.92
C GLU A 279 -9.71 -6.92 -10.62
N GLN A 280 -8.64 -7.72 -10.50
CA GLN A 280 -7.33 -7.19 -10.07
C GLN A 280 -6.78 -6.12 -11.02
N ASP A 281 -6.95 -6.30 -12.33
CA ASP A 281 -6.46 -5.35 -13.33
C ASP A 281 -7.19 -4.00 -13.23
N ASP A 282 -8.49 -4.00 -12.95
CA ASP A 282 -9.28 -2.78 -12.75
C ASP A 282 -8.91 -2.07 -11.45
N ARG A 283 -8.63 -2.82 -10.38
CA ARG A 283 -8.12 -2.29 -9.12
C ARG A 283 -6.78 -1.60 -9.33
N GLU A 284 -5.83 -2.28 -9.98
CA GLU A 284 -4.52 -1.72 -10.28
C GLU A 284 -4.65 -0.46 -11.15
N ARG A 285 -5.50 -0.49 -12.16
CA ARG A 285 -5.75 0.65 -13.05
C ARG A 285 -6.29 1.87 -12.29
N SER A 286 -7.32 1.69 -11.46
CA SER A 286 -7.88 2.76 -10.64
C SER A 286 -6.84 3.39 -9.71
N LEU A 287 -6.05 2.55 -9.05
CA LEU A 287 -4.99 2.99 -8.16
C LEU A 287 -3.89 3.77 -8.91
N TYR A 288 -3.49 3.30 -10.11
CA TYR A 288 -2.49 4.00 -10.92
C TYR A 288 -2.97 5.35 -11.41
N LYS A 289 -4.22 5.44 -11.86
CA LYS A 289 -4.82 6.71 -12.25
C LYS A 289 -4.81 7.73 -11.11
N PHE A 290 -5.10 7.27 -9.90
CA PHE A 290 -5.05 8.12 -8.71
C PHE A 290 -3.61 8.53 -8.37
N ARG A 291 -2.68 7.59 -8.34
CA ARG A 291 -1.25 7.83 -8.02
C ARG A 291 -0.53 8.75 -9.00
N ASN A 292 -0.90 8.74 -10.26
CA ASN A 292 -0.24 9.53 -11.30
C ASN A 292 -0.93 10.86 -11.60
N GLY A 293 -1.94 11.24 -10.81
CA GLY A 293 -2.64 12.50 -10.97
C GLY A 293 -3.60 12.55 -12.18
N SER A 294 -3.93 11.40 -12.80
CA SER A 294 -4.97 11.33 -13.85
C SER A 294 -6.39 11.22 -13.27
N CYS A 295 -6.49 11.07 -11.96
CA CYS A 295 -7.72 11.07 -11.19
C CYS A 295 -7.42 11.66 -9.81
N HIS A 296 -8.18 12.66 -9.38
CA HIS A 296 -7.99 13.30 -8.07
C HIS A 296 -8.84 12.68 -6.96
N VAL A 297 -9.89 11.96 -7.31
CA VAL A 297 -10.84 11.39 -6.36
C VAL A 297 -10.87 9.87 -6.49
N LEU A 298 -10.61 9.16 -5.40
CA LEU A 298 -10.77 7.71 -5.30
C LEU A 298 -11.87 7.39 -4.29
N ILE A 299 -12.88 6.62 -4.70
CA ILE A 299 -13.96 6.17 -3.84
C ILE A 299 -13.67 4.73 -3.43
N SER A 300 -13.62 4.45 -2.14
CA SER A 300 -13.17 3.15 -1.66
C SER A 300 -13.97 2.64 -0.46
N THR A 301 -13.91 1.33 -0.23
CA THR A 301 -14.24 0.74 1.07
C THR A 301 -13.01 0.72 1.97
N ASP A 302 -13.21 0.64 3.29
CA ASP A 302 -12.12 0.53 4.27
C ASP A 302 -11.18 -0.62 3.94
N LEU A 303 -11.73 -1.80 3.72
CA LEU A 303 -10.99 -3.01 3.41
C LEU A 303 -10.06 -2.85 2.20
N ALA A 304 -10.55 -2.19 1.15
CA ALA A 304 -9.77 -2.02 -0.06
C ALA A 304 -8.70 -0.93 0.07
N ALA A 305 -8.99 0.14 0.84
CA ALA A 305 -8.06 1.26 1.03
C ALA A 305 -6.91 0.95 2.01
N ARG A 306 -7.04 -0.12 2.81
CA ARG A 306 -6.00 -0.53 3.76
C ARG A 306 -4.79 -1.09 3.05
N GLY A 307 -3.60 -0.83 3.57
CA GLY A 307 -2.34 -1.29 2.97
C GLY A 307 -2.01 -0.66 1.61
N LEU A 308 -2.82 0.29 1.12
CA LEU A 308 -2.47 0.99 -0.11
C LEU A 308 -1.34 1.97 0.14
N ASP A 309 -0.28 1.84 -0.65
CA ASP A 309 0.71 2.91 -0.83
C ASP A 309 0.10 3.99 -1.72
N ILE A 310 -0.74 4.82 -1.12
CA ILE A 310 -1.27 6.01 -1.76
C ILE A 310 -0.39 7.19 -1.33
N PRO A 311 0.04 8.08 -2.26
CA PRO A 311 0.74 9.31 -1.88
C PRO A 311 -0.05 10.09 -0.83
N GLU A 312 0.55 11.04 -0.18
CA GLU A 312 -0.15 11.93 0.74
C GLU A 312 -1.46 12.42 0.14
N ILE A 313 -2.55 12.15 0.84
CA ILE A 313 -3.89 12.54 0.45
C ILE A 313 -4.21 13.83 1.22
N GLU A 314 -4.62 14.86 0.50
CA GLU A 314 -4.96 16.15 1.12
C GLU A 314 -6.28 16.05 1.88
N ASN A 315 -7.25 15.28 1.35
CA ASN A 315 -8.59 15.21 1.91
C ASN A 315 -9.09 13.77 2.08
N VAL A 316 -9.64 13.47 3.25
CA VAL A 316 -10.43 12.27 3.53
C VAL A 316 -11.89 12.67 3.69
N VAL A 317 -12.79 11.97 3.01
CA VAL A 317 -14.24 12.22 3.09
C VAL A 317 -14.95 10.97 3.59
N HIS A 318 -15.62 11.09 4.72
CA HIS A 318 -16.49 10.06 5.27
C HIS A 318 -17.91 10.24 4.70
N TYR A 319 -18.16 9.59 3.54
CA TYR A 319 -19.51 9.55 2.96
C TYR A 319 -20.47 8.76 3.86
N HIS A 320 -20.00 7.65 4.41
CA HIS A 320 -20.62 6.96 5.53
C HIS A 320 -19.73 7.10 6.76
N LEU A 321 -20.34 7.31 7.91
CA LEU A 321 -19.65 7.29 9.19
C LEU A 321 -18.91 5.95 9.36
N PRO A 322 -17.68 5.97 9.87
CA PRO A 322 -16.96 4.74 10.19
C PRO A 322 -17.70 3.94 11.28
N ALA A 323 -17.57 2.62 11.23
CA ALA A 323 -18.29 1.74 12.14
C ALA A 323 -17.77 1.82 13.59
N ASN A 324 -16.52 2.20 13.76
CA ASN A 324 -15.82 2.27 15.06
C ASN A 324 -14.64 3.26 15.00
N GLU A 325 -14.07 3.57 16.17
CA GLU A 325 -12.93 4.46 16.32
C GLU A 325 -11.70 4.02 15.53
N HIS A 326 -11.46 2.73 15.48
CA HIS A 326 -10.37 2.14 14.75
C HIS A 326 -10.46 2.43 13.24
N ASP A 327 -11.64 2.26 12.63
CA ASP A 327 -11.86 2.60 11.23
C ASP A 327 -11.70 4.11 10.99
N TYR A 328 -12.17 4.94 11.91
CA TYR A 328 -11.99 6.38 11.88
C TYR A 328 -10.51 6.77 11.85
N THR A 329 -9.73 6.23 12.76
CA THR A 329 -8.28 6.46 12.84
C THR A 329 -7.55 5.99 11.58
N HIS A 330 -7.90 4.81 11.05
CA HIS A 330 -7.29 4.29 9.82
C HIS A 330 -7.64 5.09 8.57
N ARG A 331 -8.88 5.59 8.46
CA ARG A 331 -9.28 6.46 7.35
C ARG A 331 -8.49 7.76 7.40
N ASN A 332 -8.44 8.41 8.56
CA ASN A 332 -7.73 9.67 8.75
C ASN A 332 -6.21 9.50 8.62
N GLY A 333 -5.65 8.36 8.99
CA GLY A 333 -4.24 8.03 8.76
C GLY A 333 -3.84 7.91 7.27
N ARG A 334 -4.73 8.19 6.31
CA ARG A 334 -4.40 8.37 4.89
C ARG A 334 -3.99 9.79 4.56
N THR A 335 -4.35 10.74 5.40
CA THR A 335 -3.92 12.14 5.34
C THR A 335 -3.10 12.52 6.59
N ALA A 336 -2.59 13.71 6.67
CA ALA A 336 -1.82 14.23 7.81
C ALA A 336 -0.64 13.31 8.25
N ARG A 337 0.09 12.73 7.30
CA ARG A 337 1.24 11.88 7.57
C ARG A 337 2.50 12.71 7.83
N TRP A 338 3.34 12.26 8.77
CA TRP A 338 4.63 12.85 9.14
C TRP A 338 4.53 14.33 9.57
N GLU A 339 4.84 15.26 8.72
CA GLU A 339 4.81 16.70 8.99
C GLU A 339 3.73 17.45 8.18
N ALA A 340 2.89 16.74 7.41
CA ALA A 340 1.86 17.33 6.57
C ALA A 340 0.55 17.53 7.33
N GLU A 341 -0.13 18.64 7.05
CA GLU A 341 -1.51 18.89 7.45
C GLU A 341 -2.48 18.16 6.52
N GLY A 342 -3.65 17.78 7.02
CA GLY A 342 -4.67 17.09 6.25
C GLY A 342 -6.08 17.47 6.68
N ASN A 343 -7.05 17.28 5.78
CA ASN A 343 -8.44 17.60 6.05
C ASN A 343 -9.30 16.33 6.08
N SER A 344 -10.20 16.26 7.03
CA SER A 344 -11.19 15.20 7.17
C SER A 344 -12.58 15.79 7.15
N TYR A 345 -13.43 15.31 6.26
CA TYR A 345 -14.79 15.78 6.07
C TYR A 345 -15.77 14.67 6.42
N VAL A 346 -16.68 14.96 7.35
CA VAL A 346 -17.78 14.05 7.71
C VAL A 346 -19.09 14.58 7.12
N ILE A 347 -19.70 13.84 6.19
CA ILE A 347 -20.98 14.25 5.61
C ILE A 347 -22.12 13.70 6.49
N LEU A 348 -22.91 14.58 7.07
CA LEU A 348 -24.00 14.25 8.01
C LEU A 348 -25.35 14.67 7.47
N HIS A 349 -26.34 13.80 7.57
CA HIS A 349 -27.76 14.16 7.47
C HIS A 349 -28.29 14.55 8.86
N ALA A 350 -29.38 15.32 8.90
CA ALA A 350 -29.97 15.81 10.16
C ALA A 350 -30.35 14.72 11.16
N GLU A 351 -30.61 13.49 10.69
CA GLU A 351 -30.94 12.35 11.55
C GLU A 351 -29.70 11.57 12.04
N GLU A 352 -28.50 11.89 11.54
CA GLU A 352 -27.25 11.26 11.94
C GLU A 352 -26.58 12.06 13.04
N THR A 353 -26.07 11.37 14.04
CA THR A 353 -25.27 11.95 15.11
C THR A 353 -23.82 11.55 14.97
N LEU A 354 -22.92 12.45 15.35
CA LEU A 354 -21.51 12.13 15.42
C LEU A 354 -21.28 11.02 16.46
N PRO A 355 -20.53 9.97 16.12
CA PRO A 355 -20.15 8.96 17.08
C PRO A 355 -19.29 9.54 18.21
N GLY A 356 -19.44 8.99 19.44
CA GLY A 356 -18.72 9.47 20.62
C GLY A 356 -17.19 9.33 20.58
N TYR A 357 -16.65 8.55 19.64
CA TYR A 357 -15.22 8.44 19.41
C TYR A 357 -14.63 9.59 18.57
N ILE A 358 -15.47 10.46 18.01
CA ILE A 358 -15.04 11.73 17.41
C ILE A 358 -15.10 12.77 18.52
N ALA A 359 -14.01 12.92 19.28
CA ALA A 359 -13.95 13.74 20.49
C ALA A 359 -13.98 15.25 20.20
N ASP A 360 -13.38 15.68 19.10
CA ASP A 360 -13.34 17.09 18.70
C ASP A 360 -14.63 17.46 17.97
N GLU A 361 -15.23 18.60 18.34
CA GLU A 361 -16.40 19.10 17.59
C GLU A 361 -15.94 19.63 16.22
N PRO A 362 -16.42 19.02 15.09
CA PRO A 362 -15.99 19.43 13.77
C PRO A 362 -16.44 20.85 13.44
N GLU A 363 -15.57 21.63 12.79
CA GLU A 363 -15.95 22.90 12.21
C GLU A 363 -16.96 22.69 11.06
N GLU A 364 -17.97 23.55 10.95
CA GLU A 364 -18.94 23.45 9.86
C GLU A 364 -18.36 23.95 8.55
N PHE A 365 -18.25 23.07 7.56
CA PHE A 365 -17.85 23.43 6.20
C PHE A 365 -19.07 23.79 5.36
N ILE A 366 -19.20 25.09 5.07
CA ILE A 366 -20.34 25.62 4.32
C ILE A 366 -20.10 25.46 2.81
N LEU A 367 -20.93 24.65 2.17
CA LEU A 367 -20.88 24.46 0.73
C LEU A 367 -21.45 25.68 -0.04
N PRO A 368 -20.86 26.05 -1.17
CA PRO A 368 -21.42 27.09 -2.01
C PRO A 368 -22.78 26.62 -2.60
N GLN A 369 -23.73 27.56 -2.74
CA GLN A 369 -25.04 27.26 -3.34
C GLN A 369 -24.88 26.69 -4.77
N VAL A 370 -24.00 27.29 -5.56
CA VAL A 370 -23.65 26.82 -6.90
C VAL A 370 -22.20 26.33 -6.85
N PRO A 371 -21.97 25.01 -6.97
CA PRO A 371 -20.61 24.48 -6.92
C PRO A 371 -19.81 24.91 -8.16
N PRO A 372 -18.49 25.02 -8.03
CA PRO A 372 -17.61 25.19 -9.19
C PRO A 372 -17.75 24.01 -10.15
N LYS A 373 -17.34 24.21 -11.40
CA LYS A 373 -17.28 23.09 -12.36
C LYS A 373 -16.26 22.04 -11.88
N PRO A 374 -16.51 20.74 -12.13
CA PRO A 374 -15.53 19.71 -11.82
C PRO A 374 -14.15 20.02 -12.41
N SER A 375 -13.11 19.94 -11.59
CA SER A 375 -11.74 20.09 -12.03
C SER A 375 -11.33 18.90 -12.92
N LEU A 376 -10.67 19.17 -14.03
CA LEU A 376 -10.11 18.14 -14.89
C LEU A 376 -8.65 17.88 -14.48
N PRO A 377 -8.26 16.63 -14.28
CA PRO A 377 -6.88 16.27 -14.01
C PRO A 377 -5.94 16.76 -15.13
N GLU A 378 -4.74 17.19 -14.75
CA GLU A 378 -3.72 17.66 -15.69
C GLU A 378 -3.21 16.55 -16.59
N TYR A 379 -3.18 15.33 -16.07
CA TYR A 379 -2.69 14.14 -16.77
C TYR A 379 -3.82 13.22 -17.22
N VAL A 380 -3.50 12.38 -18.19
CA VAL A 380 -4.30 11.24 -18.65
C VAL A 380 -3.39 10.02 -18.65
N THR A 381 -3.87 8.88 -18.18
CA THR A 381 -3.09 7.65 -18.17
C THR A 381 -3.16 6.94 -19.52
N LEU A 382 -2.01 6.67 -20.12
CA LEU A 382 -1.84 5.73 -21.22
C LEU A 382 -1.63 4.32 -20.69
N TYR A 383 -2.36 3.36 -21.26
CA TYR A 383 -2.08 1.94 -21.15
C TYR A 383 -1.17 1.51 -22.31
N ILE A 384 -0.13 0.77 -21.98
CA ILE A 384 0.84 0.20 -22.93
C ILE A 384 0.88 -1.29 -22.69
N GLY A 385 0.39 -2.11 -23.64
CA GLY A 385 0.21 -3.56 -23.51
C GLY A 385 1.51 -4.37 -23.53
N LYS A 386 2.62 -3.80 -23.03
CA LYS A 386 3.95 -4.40 -22.92
C LYS A 386 4.64 -3.96 -21.64
N GLY A 387 5.47 -4.86 -21.06
CA GLY A 387 6.13 -4.63 -19.77
C GLY A 387 7.52 -5.23 -19.67
N LYS A 388 7.94 -5.54 -18.44
CA LYS A 388 9.29 -6.06 -18.12
C LYS A 388 9.59 -7.39 -18.83
N LYS A 389 8.61 -8.30 -18.95
CA LYS A 389 8.78 -9.57 -19.65
C LYS A 389 9.04 -9.40 -21.15
N ASP A 390 8.58 -8.28 -21.72
CA ASP A 390 8.88 -7.89 -23.09
C ASP A 390 10.19 -7.07 -23.19
N LYS A 391 10.98 -6.99 -22.12
CA LYS A 391 12.21 -6.21 -22.00
C LYS A 391 12.01 -4.70 -22.21
N ILE A 392 10.81 -4.20 -21.92
CA ILE A 392 10.50 -2.77 -21.92
C ILE A 392 10.71 -2.24 -20.50
N ASN A 393 11.40 -1.11 -20.39
CA ASN A 393 11.65 -0.41 -19.14
C ASN A 393 11.17 1.04 -19.21
N LYS A 394 11.26 1.75 -18.09
CA LYS A 394 10.81 3.13 -17.97
C LYS A 394 11.51 4.07 -18.97
N ILE A 395 12.80 3.89 -19.19
CA ILE A 395 13.61 4.72 -20.10
C ILE A 395 13.16 4.53 -21.56
N ASP A 396 12.83 3.29 -21.95
CA ASP A 396 12.31 2.99 -23.29
C ASP A 396 11.00 3.74 -23.56
N ILE A 397 10.09 3.78 -22.56
CA ILE A 397 8.80 4.49 -22.66
C ILE A 397 9.02 6.00 -22.70
N VAL A 398 9.87 6.55 -21.84
CA VAL A 398 10.22 7.98 -21.86
C VAL A 398 10.79 8.38 -23.21
N GLY A 399 11.80 7.63 -23.71
CA GLY A 399 12.43 7.90 -25.00
C GLY A 399 11.44 7.79 -26.18
N PHE A 400 10.51 6.86 -26.11
CA PHE A 400 9.44 6.71 -27.10
C PHE A 400 8.49 7.91 -27.11
N LEU A 401 8.00 8.33 -25.93
CA LEU A 401 7.08 9.45 -25.80
C LEU A 401 7.76 10.77 -26.21
N PHE A 402 9.03 10.98 -25.93
CA PHE A 402 9.78 12.13 -26.42
C PHE A 402 9.94 12.14 -27.94
N LYS A 403 10.48 11.03 -28.50
CA LYS A 403 10.89 10.99 -29.90
C LYS A 403 9.74 10.82 -30.87
N LYS A 404 8.73 10.01 -30.49
CA LYS A 404 7.59 9.65 -31.35
C LYS A 404 6.30 10.35 -30.92
N GLY A 405 6.12 10.56 -29.62
CA GLY A 405 4.94 11.24 -29.06
C GLY A 405 5.03 12.76 -29.09
N ASN A 406 6.22 13.31 -29.42
CA ASN A 406 6.48 14.75 -29.43
C ASN A 406 6.14 15.45 -28.11
N LEU A 407 6.53 14.83 -26.99
CA LEU A 407 6.31 15.34 -25.64
C LEU A 407 7.61 15.87 -25.04
N ASN A 408 7.50 16.88 -24.18
CA ASN A 408 8.60 17.39 -23.36
C ASN A 408 8.59 16.70 -21.99
N LYS A 409 9.63 16.94 -21.18
CA LYS A 409 9.82 16.31 -19.87
C LYS A 409 8.68 16.59 -18.90
N ASP A 410 8.19 17.80 -18.86
CA ASP A 410 7.09 18.32 -18.04
C ASP A 410 5.69 17.85 -18.50
N GLU A 411 5.60 17.33 -19.73
CA GLU A 411 4.36 16.77 -20.27
C GLU A 411 4.23 15.26 -20.01
N ILE A 412 5.26 14.64 -19.41
CA ILE A 412 5.28 13.22 -19.02
C ILE A 412 5.36 13.12 -17.51
N GLY A 413 4.32 12.60 -16.88
CA GLY A 413 4.26 12.35 -15.46
C GLY A 413 4.81 10.97 -15.08
N ARG A 414 4.23 10.38 -14.05
CA ARG A 414 4.65 9.08 -13.51
C ARG A 414 4.48 7.96 -14.56
N ILE A 415 5.50 7.11 -14.65
CA ILE A 415 5.50 5.89 -15.46
C ILE A 415 5.71 4.69 -14.55
N ASP A 416 4.82 3.71 -14.63
CA ASP A 416 4.90 2.44 -13.91
C ASP A 416 4.96 1.28 -14.91
N VAL A 417 6.02 0.44 -14.81
CA VAL A 417 6.24 -0.70 -15.70
C VAL A 417 6.00 -1.99 -14.92
N LYS A 418 5.02 -2.76 -15.34
CA LYS A 418 4.66 -4.07 -14.81
C LYS A 418 5.26 -5.19 -15.65
N ASP A 419 4.97 -6.42 -15.30
CA ASP A 419 5.51 -7.58 -16.01
C ASP A 419 5.01 -7.64 -17.46
N HIS A 420 3.72 -7.44 -17.69
CA HIS A 420 3.06 -7.61 -18.99
C HIS A 420 2.56 -6.30 -19.62
N TYR A 421 2.46 -5.23 -18.87
CA TYR A 421 1.95 -3.94 -19.34
C TYR A 421 2.63 -2.78 -18.60
N SER A 422 2.37 -1.58 -19.06
CA SER A 422 2.88 -0.36 -18.42
C SER A 422 1.82 0.73 -18.45
N PHE A 423 1.92 1.67 -17.51
CA PHE A 423 1.13 2.89 -17.48
C PHE A 423 2.05 4.09 -17.56
N ALA A 424 1.63 5.12 -18.31
CA ALA A 424 2.33 6.39 -18.39
C ALA A 424 1.35 7.55 -18.29
N ALA A 425 1.60 8.50 -17.40
CA ALA A 425 0.86 9.75 -17.34
C ALA A 425 1.34 10.70 -18.41
N VAL A 426 0.42 11.25 -19.20
CA VAL A 426 0.69 12.20 -20.27
C VAL A 426 -0.21 13.41 -20.11
N SER A 427 0.32 14.60 -20.36
CA SER A 427 -0.43 15.85 -20.27
C SER A 427 -1.74 15.78 -21.07
N ARG A 428 -2.85 16.11 -20.42
CA ARG A 428 -4.19 16.13 -21.03
C ARG A 428 -4.26 17.00 -22.27
N LYS A 429 -3.51 18.10 -22.30
CA LYS A 429 -3.45 19.00 -23.45
C LYS A 429 -2.85 18.37 -24.69
N LYS A 430 -1.99 17.35 -24.50
CA LYS A 430 -1.23 16.68 -25.59
C LYS A 430 -1.74 15.31 -25.96
N ILE A 431 -2.58 14.67 -25.14
CA ILE A 431 -2.97 13.27 -25.28
C ILE A 431 -3.49 12.89 -26.68
N LYS A 432 -4.39 13.70 -27.26
CA LYS A 432 -4.96 13.43 -28.58
C LYS A 432 -3.90 13.48 -29.68
N GLN A 433 -3.03 14.50 -29.64
CA GLN A 433 -1.93 14.64 -30.58
C GLN A 433 -0.95 13.48 -30.44
N THR A 434 -0.55 13.16 -29.21
CA THR A 434 0.38 12.06 -28.91
C THR A 434 -0.16 10.74 -29.42
N LEU A 435 -1.42 10.38 -29.12
CA LEU A 435 -2.03 9.13 -29.59
C LEU A 435 -2.06 9.02 -31.12
N ASN A 436 -2.31 10.12 -31.82
CA ASN A 436 -2.27 10.13 -33.29
C ASN A 436 -0.84 9.88 -33.82
N LEU A 437 0.16 10.51 -33.23
CA LEU A 437 1.55 10.36 -33.64
C LEU A 437 2.10 8.96 -33.41
N ILE A 438 1.73 8.33 -32.27
CA ILE A 438 2.28 7.03 -31.87
C ILE A 438 1.47 5.83 -32.37
N ARG A 439 0.34 6.04 -33.04
CA ARG A 439 -0.64 5.00 -33.43
C ARG A 439 -0.03 3.77 -34.11
N ASN A 440 0.95 3.97 -35.00
CA ASN A 440 1.62 2.92 -35.77
C ASN A 440 3.08 2.71 -35.38
N GLU A 441 3.55 3.38 -34.33
CA GLU A 441 4.93 3.35 -33.93
C GLU A 441 5.23 2.14 -33.04
N LYS A 442 6.51 1.79 -32.98
CA LYS A 442 7.01 0.66 -32.19
C LYS A 442 7.84 1.15 -31.02
N ILE A 443 7.65 0.58 -29.83
CA ILE A 443 8.52 0.80 -28.68
C ILE A 443 9.65 -0.24 -28.78
N LYS A 444 10.89 0.22 -28.92
CA LYS A 444 12.06 -0.68 -29.02
C LYS A 444 11.93 -1.77 -30.10
N GLY A 445 11.31 -1.42 -31.23
CA GLY A 445 11.04 -2.37 -32.32
C GLY A 445 9.83 -3.28 -32.11
N ILE A 446 9.15 -3.21 -30.98
CA ILE A 446 8.01 -4.05 -30.62
C ILE A 446 6.70 -3.27 -30.86
N LYS A 447 5.81 -3.84 -31.71
CA LYS A 447 4.45 -3.32 -31.88
C LYS A 447 3.63 -3.64 -30.63
N THR A 448 2.96 -2.65 -30.08
CA THR A 448 2.14 -2.80 -28.87
C THR A 448 0.87 -1.98 -28.96
N LEU A 449 -0.18 -2.42 -28.27
CA LEU A 449 -1.38 -1.63 -28.03
C LEU A 449 -1.02 -0.45 -27.12
N ILE A 450 -1.38 0.75 -27.56
CA ILE A 450 -1.27 1.97 -26.74
C ILE A 450 -2.58 2.71 -26.87
N GLU A 451 -3.24 2.93 -25.75
CA GLU A 451 -4.53 3.61 -25.68
C GLU A 451 -4.69 4.37 -24.37
N GLU A 452 -5.70 5.24 -24.29
CA GLU A 452 -6.08 5.84 -23.03
C GLU A 452 -6.64 4.74 -22.10
N ALA A 453 -6.12 4.63 -20.87
CA ALA A 453 -6.59 3.70 -19.88
C ALA A 453 -8.02 4.08 -19.46
N LYS A 454 -8.99 3.28 -19.86
CA LYS A 454 -10.41 3.47 -19.51
C LYS A 454 -10.71 3.08 -18.08
#